data_2532898f64d89c28fd95469877875197
#
_entry.id   2532898f64d89c28fd95469877875197
#
_cell.length_a   1.000
_cell.length_b   1.000
_cell.length_c   1.000
_cell.angle_alpha   90.00
_cell.angle_beta   90.00
_cell.angle_gamma   90.00
#
_symmetry.space_group_name_H-M   'P 1'
#
loop_
_entity.id
_entity.type
_entity.pdbx_description
1 polymer ?
#
loop_
_entity_poly.entity_id
_entity_poly.type
_entity_poly.pdbx_seq_one_letter_code
_entity_poly.pdbx_strand_id
1 'polypeptide(L)'
;ITAAAMFAGCASDNGSAGGSVSTDGSTSMEKVIGALGESFMANNQGTTFTYNPTGSGSGIKAVLEGRCDIGLSSRSLKDDEKAEGLKETVLAYDGIAIIVNPENPVNNLDLETIAKLYIGEITNWKDVGGNDAEVVLIGREGGSGTRDGFESITGTADKCRYRQELTSTGDV
;
A
#
# COMPACT_ATOMS: atom_id res chain seq x y z
N ILE A 1 -60.52 43.91 -5.86
CA ILE A 1 -59.19 43.56 -6.35
C ILE A 1 -58.70 42.42 -5.48
N THR A 2 -58.81 41.20 -5.99
CA THR A 2 -58.45 39.96 -5.28
C THR A 2 -57.03 39.56 -5.71
N ALA A 3 -56.08 39.55 -4.79
CA ALA A 3 -54.71 39.07 -5.03
C ALA A 3 -54.66 37.56 -4.69
N ALA A 4 -54.45 36.73 -5.70
CA ALA A 4 -54.17 35.30 -5.55
C ALA A 4 -52.67 35.10 -5.30
N ALA A 5 -52.33 34.64 -4.11
CA ALA A 5 -50.95 34.20 -3.81
C ALA A 5 -50.78 32.75 -4.30
N MET A 6 -49.95 32.57 -5.33
CA MET A 6 -49.46 31.24 -5.73
C MET A 6 -48.33 30.81 -4.77
N PHE A 7 -48.61 29.80 -3.96
CA PHE A 7 -47.55 29.06 -3.26
C PHE A 7 -46.84 28.16 -4.26
N ALA A 8 -45.66 28.56 -4.67
CA ALA A 8 -44.72 27.64 -5.31
C ALA A 8 -44.20 26.67 -4.25
N GLY A 9 -44.71 25.44 -4.29
CA GLY A 9 -44.14 24.35 -3.50
C GLY A 9 -42.71 24.06 -3.98
N CYS A 10 -41.74 24.38 -3.16
CA CYS A 10 -40.39 23.80 -3.32
C CYS A 10 -40.52 22.30 -3.07
N ALA A 11 -40.54 21.52 -4.13
CA ALA A 11 -40.27 20.12 -4.05
C ALA A 11 -38.82 20.03 -3.49
N SER A 12 -38.66 19.54 -2.26
CA SER A 12 -37.36 19.14 -1.74
C SER A 12 -36.94 17.97 -2.60
N ASP A 13 -36.10 18.27 -3.56
CA ASP A 13 -35.33 17.25 -4.28
C ASP A 13 -34.37 16.63 -3.26
N ASN A 14 -34.77 15.49 -2.69
CA ASN A 14 -33.93 14.59 -1.94
C ASN A 14 -33.01 13.89 -2.94
N GLY A 15 -32.34 14.67 -3.78
CA GLY A 15 -31.21 14.24 -4.55
C GLY A 15 -30.10 13.90 -3.57
N SER A 16 -29.87 12.63 -3.34
CA SER A 16 -28.66 12.12 -2.73
C SER A 16 -27.50 12.76 -3.48
N ALA A 17 -26.93 13.82 -2.94
CA ALA A 17 -25.72 14.40 -3.50
C ALA A 17 -24.65 13.31 -3.42
N GLY A 18 -24.40 12.65 -4.55
CA GLY A 18 -23.40 11.61 -4.63
C GLY A 18 -22.04 12.20 -4.23
N GLY A 19 -21.46 11.67 -3.15
CA GLY A 19 -20.11 12.03 -2.72
C GLY A 19 -19.07 11.30 -3.56
N SER A 20 -17.83 11.78 -3.52
CA SER A 20 -16.68 11.03 -4.02
C SER A 20 -15.71 10.76 -2.90
N VAL A 21 -15.13 9.55 -2.87
CA VAL A 21 -14.03 9.19 -1.99
C VAL A 21 -12.84 8.82 -2.85
N SER A 22 -11.76 9.55 -2.68
CA SER A 22 -10.49 9.33 -3.40
C SER A 22 -9.46 8.70 -2.49
N THR A 23 -8.81 7.64 -2.95
CA THR A 23 -7.74 6.96 -2.21
C THR A 23 -6.49 6.85 -3.05
N ASP A 24 -5.33 6.94 -2.41
CA ASP A 24 -4.03 6.87 -3.05
C ASP A 24 -3.05 6.09 -2.15
N GLY A 25 -2.16 5.30 -2.73
CA GLY A 25 -1.07 4.71 -1.97
C GLY A 25 -0.75 3.24 -2.26
N SER A 26 -0.62 2.47 -1.20
CA SER A 26 -0.07 1.11 -1.19
C SER A 26 -0.63 0.17 -2.25
N THR A 27 0.24 -0.35 -3.12
CA THR A 27 -0.12 -1.34 -4.16
C THR A 27 -0.45 -2.72 -3.58
N SER A 28 0.04 -3.07 -2.38
CA SER A 28 -0.30 -4.34 -1.72
C SER A 28 -1.75 -4.37 -1.22
N MET A 29 -2.39 -3.20 -1.07
CA MET A 29 -3.78 -3.09 -0.64
C MET A 29 -4.80 -3.15 -1.81
N GLU A 30 -4.36 -3.23 -3.05
CA GLU A 30 -5.20 -3.11 -4.24
C GLU A 30 -6.45 -3.99 -4.17
N LYS A 31 -6.29 -5.28 -3.89
CA LYS A 31 -7.42 -6.23 -3.88
C LYS A 31 -8.41 -5.94 -2.75
N VAL A 32 -7.91 -5.65 -1.55
CA VAL A 32 -8.78 -5.38 -0.40
C VAL A 32 -9.50 -4.04 -0.55
N ILE A 33 -8.82 -3.01 -1.04
CA ILE A 33 -9.40 -1.69 -1.26
C ILE A 33 -10.39 -1.72 -2.44
N GLY A 34 -10.11 -2.47 -3.50
CA GLY A 34 -11.06 -2.68 -4.58
C GLY A 34 -12.37 -3.28 -4.07
N ALA A 35 -12.31 -4.37 -3.32
CA ALA A 35 -13.50 -5.02 -2.75
C ALA A 35 -14.26 -4.11 -1.76
N LEU A 36 -13.54 -3.36 -0.92
CA LEU A 36 -14.16 -2.40 0.00
C LEU A 36 -14.82 -1.23 -0.73
N GLY A 37 -14.18 -0.71 -1.79
CA GLY A 37 -14.73 0.36 -2.61
C GLY A 37 -16.00 -0.05 -3.35
N GLU A 38 -16.03 -1.25 -3.94
CA GLU A 38 -17.24 -1.82 -4.56
C GLU A 38 -18.37 -1.96 -3.55
N SER A 39 -18.08 -2.54 -2.37
CA SER A 39 -19.06 -2.67 -1.30
C SER A 39 -19.55 -1.32 -0.79
N PHE A 40 -18.67 -0.33 -0.67
CA PHE A 40 -19.03 1.02 -0.27
C PHE A 40 -19.98 1.67 -1.26
N MET A 41 -19.68 1.63 -2.56
CA MET A 41 -20.54 2.17 -3.61
C MET A 41 -21.89 1.46 -3.68
N ALA A 42 -21.92 0.14 -3.49
CA ALA A 42 -23.16 -0.63 -3.47
C ALA A 42 -24.11 -0.22 -2.32
N ASN A 43 -23.55 0.14 -1.16
CA ASN A 43 -24.30 0.55 0.03
C ASN A 43 -24.58 2.06 0.09
N ASN A 44 -23.93 2.87 -0.75
CA ASN A 44 -24.06 4.33 -0.79
C ASN A 44 -24.32 4.78 -2.23
N GLN A 45 -25.56 4.61 -2.68
CA GLN A 45 -25.96 4.93 -4.05
C GLN A 45 -25.63 6.38 -4.42
N GLY A 46 -25.08 6.57 -5.62
CA GLY A 46 -24.66 7.87 -6.12
C GLY A 46 -23.26 8.31 -5.64
N THR A 47 -22.58 7.51 -4.79
CA THR A 47 -21.19 7.78 -4.39
C THR A 47 -20.22 7.10 -5.34
N THR A 48 -19.09 7.77 -5.64
CA THR A 48 -17.97 7.21 -6.38
C THR A 48 -16.79 6.93 -5.44
N PHE A 49 -16.04 5.87 -5.73
CA PHE A 49 -14.82 5.53 -5.03
C PHE A 49 -13.69 5.35 -6.04
N THR A 50 -12.54 5.96 -5.79
CA THR A 50 -11.38 5.84 -6.67
C THR A 50 -10.15 5.40 -5.88
N TYR A 51 -9.32 4.56 -6.50
CA TYR A 51 -8.05 4.11 -5.96
C TYR A 51 -6.93 4.33 -6.96
N ASN A 52 -5.83 4.93 -6.49
CA ASN A 52 -4.63 5.19 -7.28
C ASN A 52 -3.43 4.46 -6.64
N PRO A 53 -2.88 3.41 -7.28
CA PRO A 53 -1.80 2.58 -6.72
C PRO A 53 -0.42 3.23 -6.93
N THR A 54 0.01 4.10 -6.02
CA THR A 54 1.26 4.87 -6.15
C THR A 54 2.36 4.49 -5.15
N GLY A 55 2.06 3.57 -4.21
CA GLY A 55 2.94 3.19 -3.12
C GLY A 55 2.65 3.96 -1.82
N SER A 56 3.03 3.35 -0.68
CA SER A 56 2.65 3.86 0.65
C SER A 56 3.14 5.27 0.93
N GLY A 57 4.40 5.57 0.60
CA GLY A 57 4.95 6.91 0.83
C GLY A 57 4.24 7.99 0.02
N SER A 58 3.89 7.68 -1.24
CA SER A 58 3.14 8.60 -2.11
C SER A 58 1.72 8.84 -1.59
N GLY A 59 1.04 7.79 -1.10
CA GLY A 59 -0.29 7.88 -0.51
C GLY A 59 -0.32 8.72 0.77
N ILE A 60 0.66 8.51 1.66
CA ILE A 60 0.81 9.32 2.87
C ILE A 60 1.02 10.81 2.50
N LYS A 61 1.88 11.08 1.53
CA LYS A 61 2.11 12.44 1.04
C LYS A 61 0.86 13.02 0.37
N ALA A 62 0.12 12.22 -0.40
CA ALA A 62 -1.09 12.67 -1.08
C ALA A 62 -2.17 13.13 -0.09
N VAL A 63 -2.38 12.38 1.01
CA VAL A 63 -3.37 12.79 2.03
C VAL A 63 -2.90 14.00 2.84
N LEU A 64 -1.60 14.13 3.14
CA LEU A 64 -1.04 15.32 3.79
C LEU A 64 -1.24 16.59 2.96
N GLU A 65 -1.08 16.48 1.66
CA GLU A 65 -1.26 17.58 0.71
C GLU A 65 -2.74 17.82 0.31
N GLY A 66 -3.69 17.06 0.85
CA GLY A 66 -5.11 17.17 0.52
C GLY A 66 -5.45 16.75 -0.91
N ARG A 67 -4.61 15.95 -1.57
CA ARG A 67 -4.84 15.44 -2.94
C ARG A 67 -5.73 14.21 -2.99
N CYS A 68 -5.92 13.53 -1.86
CA CYS A 68 -6.88 12.45 -1.69
C CYS A 68 -7.50 12.49 -0.29
N ASP A 69 -8.62 11.79 -0.12
CA ASP A 69 -9.34 11.74 1.15
C ASP A 69 -8.71 10.72 2.11
N ILE A 70 -8.19 9.61 1.58
CA ILE A 70 -7.60 8.52 2.36
C ILE A 70 -6.27 8.10 1.74
N GLY A 71 -5.20 8.20 2.52
CA GLY A 71 -3.90 7.63 2.18
C GLY A 71 -3.83 6.15 2.59
N LEU A 72 -3.34 5.30 1.72
CA LEU A 72 -3.21 3.86 1.94
C LEU A 72 -1.75 3.48 2.20
N SER A 73 -1.50 2.78 3.29
CA SER A 73 -0.16 2.37 3.68
C SER A 73 -0.11 0.91 4.12
N SER A 74 0.91 0.18 3.68
CA SER A 74 1.25 -1.18 4.14
C SER A 74 2.36 -1.17 5.22
N ARG A 75 2.56 -0.04 5.89
CA ARG A 75 3.37 0.12 7.09
C ARG A 75 2.71 1.09 8.06
N SER A 76 3.11 1.07 9.31
CA SER A 76 2.73 2.12 10.26
C SER A 76 3.28 3.49 9.84
N LEU A 77 2.60 4.54 10.27
CA LEU A 77 3.09 5.90 10.12
C LEU A 77 4.37 6.11 10.95
N LYS A 78 5.34 6.81 10.39
CA LYS A 78 6.53 7.28 11.10
C LYS A 78 6.14 8.39 12.09
N ASP A 79 6.99 8.67 13.05
CA ASP A 79 6.68 9.66 14.09
C ASP A 79 6.54 11.08 13.53
N ASP A 80 7.32 11.43 12.52
CA ASP A 80 7.19 12.70 11.79
C ASP A 80 5.86 12.79 11.02
N GLU A 81 5.43 11.71 10.38
CA GLU A 81 4.15 11.63 9.66
C GLU A 81 2.95 11.76 10.64
N LYS A 82 3.05 11.15 11.83
CA LYS A 82 2.05 11.32 12.90
C LYS A 82 2.00 12.74 13.44
N ALA A 83 3.16 13.40 13.54
CA ALA A 83 3.25 14.77 14.01
C ALA A 83 2.55 15.77 13.06
N GLU A 84 2.41 15.45 11.78
CA GLU A 84 1.65 16.24 10.81
C GLU A 84 0.10 16.12 10.97
N GLY A 85 -0.37 15.39 11.98
CA GLY A 85 -1.79 15.30 12.33
C GLY A 85 -2.57 14.21 11.60
N LEU A 86 -1.91 13.27 10.92
CA LEU A 86 -2.56 12.13 10.29
C LEU A 86 -3.17 11.20 11.34
N LYS A 87 -4.37 10.71 11.05
CA LYS A 87 -5.04 9.66 11.82
C LYS A 87 -4.82 8.30 11.17
N GLU A 88 -4.13 7.42 11.88
CA GLU A 88 -3.96 6.02 11.46
C GLU A 88 -5.18 5.16 11.84
N THR A 89 -5.65 4.37 10.88
CA THR A 89 -6.69 3.36 11.09
C THR A 89 -6.21 2.04 10.51
N VAL A 90 -5.99 1.04 11.38
CA VAL A 90 -5.56 -0.29 10.95
C VAL A 90 -6.76 -1.04 10.37
N LEU A 91 -6.66 -1.45 9.11
CA LEU A 91 -7.67 -2.25 8.42
C LEU A 91 -7.45 -3.75 8.61
N ALA A 92 -6.20 -4.21 8.52
CA ALA A 92 -5.81 -5.61 8.63
C ALA A 92 -4.33 -5.71 8.98
N TYR A 93 -3.91 -6.89 9.43
CA TYR A 93 -2.50 -7.24 9.54
C TYR A 93 -2.07 -7.98 8.28
N ASP A 94 -0.88 -7.68 7.79
CA ASP A 94 -0.30 -8.24 6.58
C ASP A 94 0.95 -9.06 6.91
N GLY A 95 1.35 -9.96 6.01
CA GLY A 95 2.57 -10.74 6.09
C GLY A 95 3.44 -10.53 4.85
N ILE A 96 4.73 -10.30 5.07
CA ILE A 96 5.70 -10.19 3.97
C ILE A 96 6.30 -11.57 3.72
N ALA A 97 6.14 -12.09 2.50
CA ALA A 97 6.74 -13.35 2.09
C ALA A 97 7.97 -13.10 1.23
N ILE A 98 9.01 -13.89 1.46
CA ILE A 98 10.16 -13.98 0.55
C ILE A 98 9.88 -15.14 -0.39
N ILE A 99 9.89 -14.85 -1.67
CA ILE A 99 9.68 -15.87 -2.72
C ILE A 99 11.00 -16.15 -3.43
N VAL A 100 11.19 -17.39 -3.82
CA VAL A 100 12.36 -17.87 -4.55
C VAL A 100 11.93 -18.67 -5.77
N ASN A 101 12.84 -18.83 -6.73
CA ASN A 101 12.59 -19.71 -7.86
C ASN A 101 12.25 -21.13 -7.38
N PRO A 102 11.22 -21.81 -7.95
CA PRO A 102 10.83 -23.16 -7.54
C PRO A 102 11.94 -24.22 -7.63
N GLU A 103 12.97 -24.01 -8.46
CA GLU A 103 14.12 -24.89 -8.57
C GLU A 103 15.17 -24.66 -7.46
N ASN A 104 15.01 -23.61 -6.63
CA ASN A 104 15.88 -23.36 -5.50
C ASN A 104 15.52 -24.29 -4.35
N PRO A 105 16.43 -25.17 -3.89
CA PRO A 105 16.14 -26.12 -2.81
C PRO A 105 16.06 -25.49 -1.43
N VAL A 106 16.46 -24.21 -1.30
CA VAL A 106 16.40 -23.48 -0.02
C VAL A 106 14.95 -23.17 0.32
N ASN A 107 14.48 -23.70 1.44
CA ASN A 107 13.08 -23.55 1.87
C ASN A 107 12.92 -22.97 3.28
N ASN A 108 14.02 -22.75 3.99
CA ASN A 108 14.00 -22.16 5.32
C ASN A 108 15.31 -21.43 5.60
N LEU A 109 15.21 -20.18 6.03
CA LEU A 109 16.33 -19.35 6.46
C LEU A 109 15.89 -18.55 7.69
N ASP A 110 16.83 -18.29 8.59
CA ASP A 110 16.60 -17.35 9.68
C ASP A 110 16.75 -15.89 9.23
N LEU A 111 16.27 -14.97 10.04
CA LEU A 111 16.27 -13.54 9.72
C LEU A 111 17.69 -12.97 9.54
N GLU A 112 18.66 -13.48 10.30
CA GLU A 112 20.05 -13.03 10.19
C GLU A 112 20.65 -13.41 8.83
N THR A 113 20.41 -14.64 8.40
CA THR A 113 20.85 -15.13 7.08
C THR A 113 20.16 -14.37 5.95
N ILE A 114 18.86 -14.11 6.08
CA ILE A 114 18.11 -13.28 5.13
C ILE A 114 18.72 -11.87 5.05
N ALA A 115 19.00 -11.25 6.19
CA ALA A 115 19.64 -9.94 6.22
C ALA A 115 20.99 -9.95 5.48
N LYS A 116 21.84 -10.95 5.72
CA LYS A 116 23.16 -11.10 5.05
C LYS A 116 23.04 -11.25 3.53
N LEU A 117 22.03 -11.99 3.07
CA LEU A 117 21.73 -12.09 1.64
C LEU A 117 21.39 -10.71 1.05
N TYR A 118 20.47 -9.97 1.70
CA TYR A 118 20.00 -8.70 1.17
C TYR A 118 21.02 -7.57 1.23
N ILE A 119 21.94 -7.57 2.20
CA ILE A 119 23.04 -6.60 2.23
C ILE A 119 24.27 -7.03 1.40
N GLY A 120 24.22 -8.22 0.79
CA GLY A 120 25.27 -8.74 -0.10
C GLY A 120 26.50 -9.28 0.61
N GLU A 121 26.39 -9.70 1.87
CA GLU A 121 27.43 -10.46 2.57
C GLU A 121 27.45 -11.92 2.10
N ILE A 122 26.28 -12.48 1.75
CA ILE A 122 26.15 -13.78 1.11
C ILE A 122 25.66 -13.54 -0.31
N THR A 123 26.46 -13.97 -1.29
CA THR A 123 26.20 -13.70 -2.71
C THR A 123 26.00 -14.97 -3.54
N ASN A 124 26.12 -16.14 -2.93
CA ASN A 124 25.93 -17.42 -3.60
C ASN A 124 25.00 -18.32 -2.79
N TRP A 125 24.01 -18.92 -3.46
CA TRP A 125 23.04 -19.80 -2.80
C TRP A 125 23.66 -21.03 -2.13
N LYS A 126 24.84 -21.51 -2.60
CA LYS A 126 25.52 -22.65 -1.97
C LYS A 126 25.91 -22.38 -0.52
N ASP A 127 26.16 -21.14 -0.15
CA ASP A 127 26.57 -20.74 1.19
C ASP A 127 25.44 -20.88 2.22
N VAL A 128 24.21 -21.07 1.73
CA VAL A 128 22.98 -21.27 2.53
C VAL A 128 22.25 -22.58 2.18
N GLY A 129 22.98 -23.55 1.59
CA GLY A 129 22.44 -24.87 1.29
C GLY A 129 21.70 -25.00 -0.05
N GLY A 130 21.82 -24.00 -0.91
CA GLY A 130 21.28 -23.99 -2.26
C GLY A 130 22.26 -24.48 -3.32
N ASN A 131 21.91 -24.29 -4.57
CA ASN A 131 22.77 -24.59 -5.72
C ASN A 131 23.95 -23.60 -5.82
N ASP A 132 25.03 -23.99 -6.53
CA ASP A 132 26.12 -23.06 -6.86
C ASP A 132 25.65 -22.06 -7.91
N ALA A 133 25.00 -21.00 -7.45
CA ALA A 133 24.41 -19.94 -8.27
C ALA A 133 24.43 -18.60 -7.52
N GLU A 134 24.59 -17.52 -8.28
CA GLU A 134 24.55 -16.16 -7.76
C GLU A 134 23.17 -15.85 -7.15
N VAL A 135 23.17 -15.13 -6.03
CA VAL A 135 21.96 -14.56 -5.42
C VAL A 135 21.59 -13.29 -6.18
N VAL A 136 20.42 -13.31 -6.82
CA VAL A 136 19.84 -12.15 -7.51
C VAL A 136 18.67 -11.63 -6.70
N LEU A 137 18.79 -10.42 -6.19
CA LEU A 137 17.78 -9.79 -5.35
C LEU A 137 16.86 -8.90 -6.18
N ILE A 138 15.58 -9.20 -6.11
CA ILE A 138 14.52 -8.36 -6.68
C ILE A 138 13.73 -7.80 -5.50
N GLY A 139 13.45 -6.51 -5.53
CA GLY A 139 12.72 -5.85 -4.46
C GLY A 139 11.81 -4.75 -4.96
N ARG A 140 11.26 -4.02 -4.03
CA ARG A 140 10.38 -2.89 -4.29
C ARG A 140 11.18 -1.58 -4.32
N GLU A 141 10.61 -0.60 -4.98
CA GLU A 141 11.11 0.77 -5.07
C GLU A 141 11.17 1.48 -3.71
N GLY A 142 11.92 2.58 -3.65
CA GLY A 142 11.90 3.48 -2.50
C GLY A 142 10.50 4.07 -2.28
N GLY A 143 10.04 4.11 -1.02
CA GLY A 143 8.69 4.54 -0.65
C GLY A 143 7.64 3.43 -0.66
N SER A 144 8.00 2.19 -1.02
CA SER A 144 7.14 1.03 -0.82
C SER A 144 7.03 0.68 0.66
N GLY A 145 5.81 0.64 1.19
CA GLY A 145 5.58 0.21 2.58
C GLY A 145 5.96 -1.25 2.82
N THR A 146 5.85 -2.12 1.83
CA THR A 146 6.32 -3.51 1.91
C THR A 146 7.83 -3.57 2.04
N ARG A 147 8.58 -2.77 1.26
CA ARG A 147 10.04 -2.64 1.40
C ARG A 147 10.42 -2.09 2.76
N ASP A 148 9.82 -0.99 3.19
CA ASP A 148 10.08 -0.37 4.49
C ASP A 148 9.82 -1.35 5.63
N GLY A 149 8.73 -2.13 5.57
CA GLY A 149 8.40 -3.17 6.53
C GLY A 149 9.43 -4.29 6.57
N PHE A 150 9.82 -4.81 5.39
CA PHE A 150 10.85 -5.85 5.27
C PHE A 150 12.19 -5.37 5.85
N GLU A 151 12.67 -4.22 5.43
CA GLU A 151 13.96 -3.66 5.87
C GLU A 151 13.97 -3.35 7.37
N SER A 152 12.82 -2.95 7.93
CA SER A 152 12.64 -2.76 9.37
C SER A 152 12.74 -4.08 10.15
N ILE A 153 12.06 -5.13 9.68
CA ILE A 153 12.04 -6.45 10.33
C ILE A 153 13.43 -7.09 10.31
N THR A 154 14.14 -6.95 9.19
CA THR A 154 15.48 -7.55 8.98
C THR A 154 16.62 -6.69 9.50
N GLY A 155 16.36 -5.42 9.87
CA GLY A 155 17.39 -4.47 10.28
C GLY A 155 18.32 -4.02 9.15
N THR A 156 17.84 -4.07 7.92
CA THR A 156 18.63 -3.78 6.69
C THR A 156 18.28 -2.44 6.03
N ALA A 157 17.64 -1.53 6.76
CA ALA A 157 17.21 -0.23 6.24
C ALA A 157 18.36 0.47 5.50
N ASP A 158 18.10 0.90 4.28
CA ASP A 158 19.04 1.59 3.36
C ASP A 158 20.33 0.80 3.02
N LYS A 159 20.38 -0.52 3.31
CA LYS A 159 21.55 -1.36 3.06
C LYS A 159 21.33 -2.44 2.01
N CYS A 160 20.09 -2.71 1.64
CA CYS A 160 19.73 -3.74 0.68
C CYS A 160 20.33 -3.45 -0.71
N ARG A 161 20.84 -4.51 -1.36
CA ARG A 161 21.50 -4.44 -2.67
C ARG A 161 20.65 -5.08 -3.74
N TYR A 162 19.51 -4.45 -4.04
CA TYR A 162 18.62 -4.94 -5.10
C TYR A 162 19.28 -4.82 -6.47
N ARG A 163 19.20 -5.91 -7.25
CA ARG A 163 19.57 -5.93 -8.67
C ARG A 163 18.52 -5.25 -9.52
N GLN A 164 17.26 -5.36 -9.10
CA GLN A 164 16.12 -4.76 -9.76
C GLN A 164 15.10 -4.30 -8.72
N GLU A 165 14.52 -3.14 -8.93
CA GLU A 165 13.43 -2.59 -8.15
C GLU A 165 12.17 -2.50 -8.99
N LEU A 166 11.03 -2.96 -8.47
CA LEU A 166 9.74 -3.00 -9.12
C LEU A 166 8.75 -2.10 -8.38
N THR A 167 7.83 -1.50 -9.13
CA THR A 167 6.95 -0.42 -8.62
C THR A 167 5.61 -0.91 -8.08
N SER A 168 5.29 -2.19 -8.23
CA SER A 168 4.08 -2.78 -7.66
C SER A 168 4.36 -4.10 -6.95
N THR A 169 3.52 -4.45 -5.98
CA THR A 169 3.61 -5.73 -5.26
C THR A 169 3.33 -6.92 -6.20
N GLY A 170 2.48 -6.72 -7.19
CA GLY A 170 2.13 -7.77 -8.14
C GLY A 170 3.21 -8.07 -9.18
N ASP A 171 4.21 -7.21 -9.33
CA ASP A 171 5.30 -7.36 -10.29
C ASP A 171 6.50 -8.13 -9.71
N VAL A 172 6.62 -8.22 -8.40
CA VAL A 172 7.63 -9.03 -7.69
C VAL A 172 7.23 -10.49 -7.69
#